data_68dff54079e9d01dcf936f5cadc57dc2
#
_entry.id   68dff54079e9d01dcf936f5cadc57dc2
#
_cell.length_a   1.000
_cell.length_b   1.000
_cell.length_c   1.000
_cell.angle_alpha   90.00
_cell.angle_beta   90.00
_cell.angle_gamma   90.00
#
_symmetry.space_group_name_H-M   'P 1'
#
loop_
_entity.id
_entity.type
_entity.pdbx_description
1 polymer ?
#
loop_
_entity_poly.entity_id
_entity_poly.type
_entity_poly.pdbx_seq_one_letter_code
_entity_poly.pdbx_strand_id
1 'polypeptide(L)'
;VTYSDSKGILKLRESFVKSYKASGIDIDVDDILITQGGSEAILFILMSICNEGDEVLVPEPFYSNYSSFSTFSGAKVKPIPTTIENNFHLPSQEEI
;
A
#
# COMPACT_ATOMS: atom_id res chain seq x y z
N VAL A 1 -19.54 -25.50 0.61
CA VAL A 1 -18.60 -24.39 0.35
C VAL A 1 -19.40 -23.21 -0.16
N THR A 2 -19.32 -22.10 0.57
CA THR A 2 -19.95 -20.83 0.17
C THR A 2 -18.88 -19.84 -0.31
N TYR A 3 -19.18 -19.16 -1.40
CA TYR A 3 -18.31 -18.08 -1.89
C TYR A 3 -18.55 -16.81 -1.05
N SER A 4 -17.48 -16.12 -0.70
CA SER A 4 -17.57 -14.79 -0.10
C SER A 4 -17.70 -13.72 -1.18
N ASP A 5 -18.12 -12.51 -0.76
CA ASP A 5 -18.09 -11.34 -1.63
C ASP A 5 -16.66 -11.11 -2.15
N SER A 6 -16.54 -10.63 -3.38
CA SER A 6 -15.24 -10.35 -4.02
C SER A 6 -14.43 -9.30 -3.25
N LYS A 7 -15.08 -8.40 -2.53
CA LYS A 7 -14.43 -7.44 -1.63
C LYS A 7 -13.99 -8.03 -0.29
N GLY A 8 -14.37 -9.28 0.01
CA GLY A 8 -14.11 -9.95 1.27
C GLY A 8 -15.33 -10.00 2.19
N ILE A 9 -15.21 -10.75 3.27
CA ILE A 9 -16.30 -11.01 4.21
C ILE A 9 -16.83 -9.70 4.82
N LEU A 10 -18.13 -9.45 4.66
CA LEU A 10 -18.77 -8.21 5.11
C LEU A 10 -18.53 -7.94 6.60
N LYS A 11 -18.67 -8.95 7.44
CA LYS A 11 -18.46 -8.81 8.89
C LYS A 11 -17.05 -8.34 9.25
N LEU A 12 -16.05 -8.78 8.51
CA LEU A 12 -14.67 -8.33 8.70
C LEU A 12 -14.51 -6.87 8.26
N ARG A 13 -15.08 -6.50 7.12
CA ARG A 13 -15.04 -5.11 6.63
C ARG A 13 -15.75 -4.15 7.61
N GLU A 14 -16.88 -4.55 8.18
CA GLU A 14 -17.57 -3.79 9.23
C GLU A 14 -16.71 -3.60 10.48
N SER A 15 -15.93 -4.61 10.86
CA SER A 15 -15.00 -4.50 11.98
C SER A 15 -13.87 -3.52 11.70
N PHE A 16 -13.34 -3.49 10.48
CA PHE A 16 -12.36 -2.48 10.07
C PHE A 16 -12.93 -1.07 10.11
N VAL A 17 -14.16 -0.86 9.63
CA VAL A 17 -14.83 0.44 9.72
C VAL A 17 -14.87 0.96 11.16
N LYS A 18 -15.25 0.10 12.11
CA LYS A 18 -15.27 0.46 13.53
C LYS A 18 -13.89 0.82 14.07
N SER A 19 -12.88 0.03 13.71
CA SER A 19 -11.49 0.25 14.13
C SER A 19 -10.95 1.57 13.62
N TYR A 20 -11.15 1.86 12.33
CA TYR A 20 -10.71 3.12 11.73
C TYR A 20 -11.45 4.32 12.32
N LYS A 21 -12.74 4.19 12.56
CA LYS A 21 -13.52 5.27 13.18
C LYS A 21 -13.00 5.61 14.58
N ALA A 22 -12.58 4.61 15.36
CA ALA A 22 -11.96 4.83 16.67
C ALA A 22 -10.64 5.61 16.57
N SER A 23 -9.96 5.53 15.43
CA SER A 23 -8.73 6.28 15.13
C SER A 23 -8.98 7.61 14.39
N GLY A 24 -10.23 8.04 14.27
CA GLY A 24 -10.61 9.29 13.62
C GLY A 24 -10.70 9.23 12.10
N ILE A 25 -10.67 8.03 11.52
CA ILE A 25 -10.81 7.82 10.07
C ILE A 25 -12.22 7.33 9.78
N ASP A 26 -12.98 8.14 9.05
CA ASP A 26 -14.36 7.82 8.68
C ASP A 26 -14.39 7.28 7.24
N ILE A 27 -14.68 6.00 7.11
CA ILE A 27 -14.79 5.29 5.83
C ILE A 27 -16.03 4.40 5.83
N ASP A 28 -16.55 4.13 4.65
CA ASP A 28 -17.68 3.21 4.47
C ASP A 28 -17.18 1.78 4.27
N VAL A 29 -18.04 0.81 4.55
CA VAL A 29 -17.77 -0.61 4.34
C VAL A 29 -17.45 -0.92 2.86
N ASP A 30 -17.99 -0.16 1.93
CA ASP A 30 -17.73 -0.32 0.50
C ASP A 30 -16.38 0.24 0.04
N ASP A 31 -15.73 1.03 0.89
CA ASP A 31 -14.37 1.54 0.63
C ASP A 31 -13.27 0.52 0.99
N ILE A 32 -13.66 -0.63 1.52
CA ILE A 32 -12.73 -1.64 2.01
C ILE A 32 -12.73 -2.87 1.11
N LEU A 33 -11.55 -3.26 0.69
CA LEU A 33 -11.29 -4.53 0.00
C LEU A 33 -10.31 -5.35 0.83
N ILE A 34 -10.70 -6.58 1.17
CA ILE A 34 -9.85 -7.48 1.93
C ILE A 34 -8.94 -8.27 0.99
N THR A 35 -7.66 -8.31 1.32
CA THR A 35 -6.64 -9.04 0.56
C THR A 35 -5.99 -10.12 1.42
N GLN A 36 -5.24 -11.00 0.78
CA GLN A 36 -4.43 -12.00 1.46
C GLN A 36 -3.11 -11.36 1.92
N GLY A 37 -3.20 -10.57 2.98
CA GLY A 37 -2.06 -9.85 3.55
C GLY A 37 -1.76 -8.52 2.85
N GLY A 38 -0.82 -7.77 3.45
CA GLY A 38 -0.43 -6.45 2.96
C GLY A 38 0.28 -6.48 1.60
N SER A 39 0.98 -7.56 1.28
CA SER A 39 1.68 -7.70 -0.01
C SER A 39 0.71 -7.69 -1.18
N GLU A 40 -0.38 -8.44 -1.10
CA GLU A 40 -1.41 -8.41 -2.15
C GLU A 40 -2.09 -7.05 -2.24
N ALA A 41 -2.32 -6.38 -1.10
CA ALA A 41 -2.88 -5.03 -1.08
C ALA A 41 -1.99 -4.05 -1.84
N ILE A 42 -0.69 -4.07 -1.60
CA ILE A 42 0.28 -3.20 -2.28
C ILE A 42 0.30 -3.49 -3.78
N LEU A 43 0.34 -4.77 -4.16
CA LEU A 43 0.31 -5.16 -5.56
C LEU A 43 -0.95 -4.65 -6.26
N PHE A 44 -2.12 -4.82 -5.66
CA PHE A 44 -3.39 -4.35 -6.22
C PHE A 44 -3.42 -2.83 -6.38
N ILE A 45 -2.91 -2.09 -5.40
CA ILE A 45 -2.82 -0.63 -5.47
C ILE A 45 -1.94 -0.23 -6.65
N LEU A 46 -0.73 -0.77 -6.74
CA LEU A 46 0.22 -0.42 -7.80
C LEU A 46 -0.33 -0.78 -9.19
N MET A 47 -0.95 -1.95 -9.34
CA MET A 47 -1.57 -2.34 -10.62
C MET A 47 -2.76 -1.46 -10.99
N SER A 48 -3.43 -0.85 -10.01
CA SER A 48 -4.60 0.00 -10.25
C SER A 48 -4.25 1.43 -10.62
N ILE A 49 -3.15 1.97 -10.09
CA ILE A 49 -2.80 3.39 -10.21
C ILE A 49 -1.58 3.68 -11.08
N CYS A 50 -0.71 2.68 -11.31
CA CYS A 50 0.51 2.86 -12.10
C CYS A 50 0.31 2.40 -13.55
N ASN A 51 0.87 3.17 -14.47
CA ASN A 51 1.06 2.81 -15.86
C ASN A 51 2.50 2.32 -16.08
N GLU A 52 2.73 1.69 -17.22
CA GLU A 52 4.09 1.29 -17.62
C GLU A 52 5.01 2.51 -17.67
N GLY A 53 6.14 2.41 -16.99
CA GLY A 53 7.14 3.47 -16.92
C GLY A 53 6.95 4.48 -15.79
N ASP A 54 5.84 4.42 -15.05
CA ASP A 54 5.66 5.24 -13.86
C ASP A 54 6.69 4.92 -12.78
N GLU A 55 7.00 5.89 -11.94
CA GLU A 55 7.93 5.74 -10.83
C GLU A 55 7.20 5.69 -9.49
N VAL A 56 7.65 4.78 -8.63
CA VAL A 56 7.17 4.65 -7.24
C VAL A 56 8.30 5.04 -6.32
N LEU A 57 8.11 6.09 -5.55
CA LEU A 57 9.08 6.56 -4.57
C LEU A 57 9.03 5.70 -3.31
N VAL A 58 10.15 5.13 -2.91
CA VAL A 58 10.23 4.27 -1.73
C VAL A 58 11.46 4.66 -0.89
N PRO A 59 11.28 5.06 0.38
CA PRO A 59 12.42 5.34 1.25
C PRO A 59 13.28 4.09 1.51
N GLU A 60 14.59 4.24 1.44
CA GLU A 60 15.55 3.18 1.77
C GLU A 60 15.95 3.26 3.25
N PRO A 61 16.21 2.13 3.94
CA PRO A 61 16.05 0.76 3.45
C PRO A 61 14.58 0.34 3.37
N PHE A 62 14.23 -0.46 2.38
CA PHE A 62 12.85 -0.93 2.20
C PHE A 62 12.79 -2.45 2.00
N TYR A 63 11.60 -3.00 2.18
CA TYR A 63 11.32 -4.40 1.96
C TYR A 63 11.45 -4.75 0.47
N SER A 64 12.31 -5.72 0.15
CA SER A 64 12.68 -6.07 -1.22
C SER A 64 11.50 -6.35 -2.17
N ASN A 65 10.38 -6.81 -1.62
CA ASN A 65 9.18 -7.12 -2.40
C ASN A 65 8.56 -5.89 -3.07
N TYR A 66 8.82 -4.67 -2.60
CA TYR A 66 8.35 -3.45 -3.27
C TYR A 66 8.89 -3.34 -4.70
N SER A 67 10.13 -3.75 -4.92
CA SER A 67 10.71 -3.81 -6.26
C SER A 67 9.97 -4.79 -7.16
N SER A 68 9.66 -5.99 -6.64
CA SER A 68 8.92 -7.00 -7.39
C SER A 68 7.50 -6.55 -7.71
N PHE A 69 6.78 -5.97 -6.76
CA PHE A 69 5.43 -5.48 -6.97
C PHE A 69 5.39 -4.35 -7.99
N SER A 70 6.35 -3.43 -7.96
CA SER A 70 6.47 -2.36 -8.94
C SER A 70 6.75 -2.92 -10.34
N THR A 71 7.64 -3.90 -10.45
CA THR A 71 7.93 -4.58 -11.73
C THR A 71 6.68 -5.24 -12.31
N PHE A 72 5.90 -5.95 -11.51
CA PHE A 72 4.64 -6.58 -11.95
C PHE A 72 3.61 -5.56 -12.43
N SER A 73 3.61 -4.36 -11.87
CA SER A 73 2.69 -3.28 -12.29
C SER A 73 3.19 -2.49 -13.49
N GLY A 74 4.40 -2.77 -13.98
CA GLY A 74 5.05 -2.00 -15.05
C GLY A 74 5.76 -0.74 -14.57
N ALA A 75 5.71 -0.45 -13.28
CA ALA A 75 6.36 0.70 -12.66
C ALA A 75 7.82 0.40 -12.27
N LYS A 76 8.57 1.45 -11.98
CA LYS A 76 9.94 1.37 -11.49
C LYS A 76 10.03 1.97 -10.08
N VAL A 77 10.76 1.30 -9.20
CA VAL A 77 11.08 1.89 -7.89
C VAL A 77 12.15 2.96 -8.09
N LYS A 78 11.88 4.15 -7.55
CA LYS A 78 12.85 5.21 -7.36
C LYS A 78 13.15 5.32 -5.88
N PRO A 79 14.31 4.82 -5.42
CA PRO A 79 14.63 4.84 -4.01
C PRO A 79 14.90 6.28 -3.51
N ILE A 80 14.41 6.56 -2.30
CA ILE A 80 14.73 7.79 -1.59
C ILE A 80 15.77 7.45 -0.52
N PRO A 81 17.03 7.93 -0.62
CA PRO A 81 18.05 7.64 0.38
C PRO A 81 17.67 8.18 1.75
N THR A 82 17.75 7.35 2.78
CA THR A 82 17.71 7.78 4.17
C THR A 82 18.88 7.16 4.92
N THR A 83 19.30 7.76 6.02
CA THR A 83 20.48 7.32 6.78
C THR A 83 20.17 7.14 8.25
N ILE A 84 20.89 6.23 8.90
CA ILE A 84 20.77 6.00 10.34
C ILE A 84 21.20 7.21 11.15
N GLU A 85 22.13 8.01 10.63
CA GLU A 85 22.67 9.18 11.30
C GLU A 85 21.62 10.26 11.52
N ASN A 86 20.61 10.35 10.64
CA ASN A 86 19.47 11.26 10.79
C ASN A 86 18.16 10.55 11.20
N ASN A 87 18.27 9.36 11.80
CA ASN A 87 17.13 8.54 12.21
C ASN A 87 16.18 8.18 11.06
N PHE A 88 16.69 7.98 9.86
CA PHE A 88 15.92 7.65 8.67
C PHE A 88 14.83 8.68 8.32
N HIS A 89 15.03 9.94 8.66
CA HIS A 89 14.13 11.00 8.23
C HIS A 89 14.15 11.16 6.71
N LEU A 90 12.99 11.46 6.16
CA LEU A 90 12.88 11.75 4.74
C LEU A 90 13.65 13.04 4.41
N PRO A 91 14.33 13.09 3.27
CA PRO A 91 14.92 14.35 2.79
C PRO A 91 13.81 15.38 2.52
N SER A 92 14.22 16.62 2.32
CA SER A 92 13.28 17.69 1.98
C SER A 92 12.62 17.42 0.62
N GLN A 93 11.48 18.04 0.40
CA GLN A 93 10.75 17.87 -0.86
C GLN A 93 11.57 18.30 -2.09
N GLU A 94 12.51 19.23 -1.90
CA GLU A 94 13.40 19.72 -2.96
C GLU A 94 14.51 18.72 -3.31
N GLU A 95 14.83 17.80 -2.39
CA GLU A 95 15.87 16.79 -2.58
C GLU A 95 15.33 15.48 -3.16
N ILE A 96 14.03 15.32 -3.22
CA ILE A 96 13.36 14.16 -3.79
C ILE A 96 13.10 14.38 -5.29
#